data_9ac24322723bcf126e688bd30a2d154a
#
_entry.id   9ac24322723bcf126e688bd30a2d154a
#
_cell.length_a   1.000
_cell.length_b   1.000
_cell.length_c   1.000
_cell.angle_alpha   90.00
_cell.angle_beta   90.00
_cell.angle_gamma   90.00
#
_symmetry.space_group_name_H-M   'P 1'
#
loop_
_entity.id
_entity.type
_entity.pdbx_description
1 polymer ?
#
loop_
_entity_poly.entity_id
_entity_poly.type
_entity_poly.pdbx_seq_one_letter_code
_entity_poly.pdbx_strand_id
1 'polypeptide(L)'
;MPPVAAVIFDFDGIVLDSETPEYESHRRIYERCGVTLTVDEWCGVIGTWSEGHDEQWFKRLYQQSSGAPGREAYFAERRRIFEAIVPAAPMRGVRELLLQLRDAGIAAAIASSAPARWVVGAVERLGIRPLFDAVVTGDEVAHRKPAPDVYLEAARRLDVDPARSVAIEDSEPGIAAACAAGMKVVAIPHWLTERHDLSAADLTVAHAGELTVERLTSLIR
;
A
#
# COMPACT_ATOMS: atom_id res chain seq x y z
N MET A 1 -15.83 25.10 5.43
CA MET A 1 -15.30 23.85 4.90
C MET A 1 -14.43 23.22 5.98
N PRO A 2 -14.40 21.90 6.15
CA PRO A 2 -13.47 21.28 7.09
C PRO A 2 -12.03 21.67 6.71
N PRO A 3 -11.12 21.84 7.68
CA PRO A 3 -9.72 22.20 7.38
C PRO A 3 -9.01 21.12 6.55
N VAL A 4 -9.30 19.82 6.76
CA VAL A 4 -8.86 18.75 5.88
C VAL A 4 -9.77 18.70 4.64
N ALA A 5 -9.15 18.72 3.45
CA ALA A 5 -9.87 18.70 2.17
C ALA A 5 -9.96 17.29 1.60
N ALA A 6 -8.92 16.47 1.80
CA ALA A 6 -8.90 15.10 1.32
C ALA A 6 -8.08 14.17 2.22
N VAL A 7 -8.42 12.88 2.16
CA VAL A 7 -7.60 11.78 2.72
C VAL A 7 -7.18 10.87 1.57
N ILE A 8 -5.87 10.67 1.43
CA ILE A 8 -5.29 9.90 0.34
C ILE A 8 -4.62 8.68 0.92
N PHE A 9 -5.13 7.51 0.56
CA PHE A 9 -4.71 6.22 1.07
C PHE A 9 -3.65 5.60 0.17
N ASP A 10 -2.57 5.09 0.74
CA ASP A 10 -1.86 4.02 0.06
C ASP A 10 -2.78 2.80 -0.08
N PHE A 11 -2.42 1.85 -0.95
CA PHE A 11 -3.26 0.70 -1.22
C PHE A 11 -2.75 -0.56 -0.52
N ASP A 12 -1.52 -0.98 -0.84
CA ASP A 12 -0.94 -2.23 -0.37
C ASP A 12 -0.45 -2.07 1.09
N GLY A 13 -0.96 -2.90 2.01
CA GLY A 13 -0.68 -2.75 3.44
C GLY A 13 -1.58 -1.76 4.19
N ILE A 14 -2.33 -0.89 3.49
CA ILE A 14 -3.27 0.08 4.08
C ILE A 14 -4.72 -0.26 3.77
N VAL A 15 -5.10 -0.31 2.50
CA VAL A 15 -6.48 -0.63 2.09
C VAL A 15 -6.69 -2.14 2.07
N LEU A 16 -5.72 -2.89 1.59
CA LEU A 16 -5.72 -4.34 1.52
C LEU A 16 -4.39 -4.88 2.06
N ASP A 17 -4.44 -5.89 2.93
CA ASP A 17 -3.27 -6.68 3.24
C ASP A 17 -2.91 -7.57 2.03
N SER A 18 -2.10 -7.03 1.14
CA SER A 18 -1.50 -7.74 0.02
C SER A 18 -0.05 -8.16 0.31
N GLU A 19 0.60 -7.49 1.26
CA GLU A 19 2.00 -7.73 1.61
C GLU A 19 2.19 -9.11 2.27
N THR A 20 1.29 -9.51 3.20
CA THR A 20 1.34 -10.86 3.79
C THR A 20 1.21 -11.96 2.73
N PRO A 21 0.21 -11.96 1.82
CA PRO A 21 0.12 -12.93 0.73
C PRO A 21 1.32 -12.93 -0.21
N GLU A 22 1.87 -11.76 -0.53
CA GLU A 22 3.07 -11.66 -1.37
C GLU A 22 4.25 -12.38 -0.71
N TYR A 23 4.61 -12.00 0.51
CA TYR A 23 5.68 -12.64 1.27
C TYR A 23 5.46 -14.15 1.42
N GLU A 24 4.29 -14.55 1.90
CA GLU A 24 3.95 -15.95 2.16
C GLU A 24 3.96 -16.82 0.90
N SER A 25 3.58 -16.27 -0.26
CA SER A 25 3.60 -17.00 -1.52
C SER A 25 5.03 -17.37 -1.93
N HIS A 26 6.00 -16.49 -1.75
CA HIS A 26 7.41 -16.75 -1.96
C HIS A 26 7.98 -17.64 -0.86
N ARG A 27 7.75 -17.31 0.40
CA ARG A 27 8.29 -18.02 1.57
C ARG A 27 7.97 -19.53 1.54
N ARG A 28 6.72 -19.89 1.24
CA ARG A 28 6.29 -21.31 1.18
C ARG A 28 6.97 -22.10 0.07
N ILE A 29 7.26 -21.46 -1.07
CA ILE A 29 8.01 -22.11 -2.16
C ILE A 29 9.47 -22.29 -1.73
N TYR A 30 10.08 -21.27 -1.14
CA TYR A 30 11.46 -21.33 -0.63
C TYR A 30 11.63 -22.43 0.40
N GLU A 31 10.75 -22.51 1.39
CA GLU A 31 10.77 -23.52 2.45
C GLU A 31 10.72 -24.96 1.88
N ARG A 32 9.86 -25.22 0.88
CA ARG A 32 9.80 -26.53 0.21
C ARG A 32 11.08 -26.88 -0.55
N CYS A 33 11.84 -25.89 -0.95
CA CYS A 33 13.14 -26.07 -1.62
C CYS A 33 14.32 -26.09 -0.62
N GLY A 34 14.04 -26.09 0.70
CA GLY A 34 15.06 -26.11 1.75
C GLY A 34 15.81 -24.77 1.91
N VAL A 35 15.24 -23.67 1.40
CA VAL A 35 15.82 -22.32 1.48
C VAL A 35 14.96 -21.46 2.40
N THR A 36 15.61 -20.65 3.23
CA THR A 36 14.90 -19.67 4.09
C THR A 36 14.79 -18.32 3.38
N LEU A 37 13.58 -17.76 3.37
CA LEU A 37 13.32 -16.37 3.04
C LEU A 37 12.94 -15.66 4.34
N THR A 38 13.80 -14.77 4.82
CA THR A 38 13.57 -14.05 6.07
C THR A 38 12.72 -12.81 5.87
N VAL A 39 12.05 -12.38 6.94
CA VAL A 39 11.32 -11.09 6.97
C VAL A 39 12.27 -9.92 6.71
N ASP A 40 13.49 -9.97 7.24
CA ASP A 40 14.49 -8.89 7.06
C ASP A 40 14.87 -8.67 5.60
N GLU A 41 15.03 -9.77 4.85
CA GLU A 41 15.30 -9.71 3.41
C GLU A 41 14.11 -9.14 2.63
N TRP A 42 12.90 -9.46 3.07
CA TRP A 42 11.66 -9.00 2.43
C TRP A 42 11.37 -7.53 2.72
N CYS A 43 11.53 -7.07 3.97
CA CYS A 43 11.26 -5.68 4.37
C CYS A 43 11.98 -4.66 3.50
N GLY A 44 13.21 -4.95 3.08
CA GLY A 44 14.02 -4.02 2.27
C GLY A 44 13.46 -3.70 0.88
N VAL A 45 12.38 -4.36 0.45
CA VAL A 45 11.79 -4.16 -0.89
C VAL A 45 10.34 -3.66 -0.83
N ILE A 46 9.72 -3.62 0.36
CA ILE A 46 8.35 -3.15 0.54
C ILE A 46 8.26 -1.64 0.27
N GLY A 47 7.14 -1.21 -0.30
CA GLY A 47 6.88 0.20 -0.65
C GLY A 47 7.53 0.65 -1.95
N THR A 48 8.43 -0.17 -2.54
CA THR A 48 9.09 0.10 -3.83
C THR A 48 8.71 -0.95 -4.86
N TRP A 49 7.60 -0.73 -5.56
CA TRP A 49 7.26 -1.63 -6.65
C TRP A 49 8.15 -1.36 -7.87
N SER A 50 8.77 -2.39 -8.44
CA SER A 50 9.54 -2.32 -9.68
C SER A 50 9.17 -3.46 -10.63
N GLU A 51 9.28 -3.23 -11.94
CA GLU A 51 9.17 -4.32 -12.90
C GLU A 51 10.27 -5.35 -12.64
N GLY A 52 9.85 -6.64 -12.53
CA GLY A 52 10.77 -7.72 -12.23
C GLY A 52 11.05 -7.94 -10.76
N HIS A 53 10.33 -7.26 -9.85
CA HIS A 53 10.42 -7.52 -8.40
C HIS A 53 10.30 -9.02 -8.08
N ASP A 54 9.30 -9.69 -8.61
CA ASP A 54 9.12 -11.14 -8.43
C ASP A 54 10.23 -11.99 -9.05
N GLU A 55 10.80 -11.52 -10.16
CA GLU A 55 11.85 -12.23 -10.90
C GLU A 55 13.15 -12.33 -10.06
N GLN A 56 13.47 -11.36 -9.22
CA GLN A 56 14.64 -11.43 -8.35
C GLN A 56 14.53 -12.59 -7.34
N TRP A 57 13.34 -12.80 -6.78
CA TRP A 57 13.10 -13.89 -5.84
C TRP A 57 13.18 -15.25 -6.52
N PHE A 58 12.61 -15.39 -7.71
CA PHE A 58 12.79 -16.60 -8.51
C PHE A 58 14.26 -16.90 -8.78
N LYS A 59 15.03 -15.91 -9.29
CA LYS A 59 16.45 -16.06 -9.61
C LYS A 59 17.27 -16.44 -8.39
N ARG A 60 17.02 -15.82 -7.25
CA ARG A 60 17.68 -16.12 -5.99
C ARG A 60 17.43 -17.59 -5.56
N LEU A 61 16.17 -18.03 -5.56
CA LEU A 61 15.83 -19.40 -5.23
C LEU A 61 16.54 -20.40 -6.17
N TYR A 62 16.49 -20.13 -7.47
CA TYR A 62 17.10 -20.97 -8.50
C TYR A 62 18.64 -21.10 -8.32
N GLN A 63 19.29 -20.06 -7.82
CA GLN A 63 20.74 -20.09 -7.51
C GLN A 63 21.05 -20.86 -6.23
N GLN A 64 20.14 -20.90 -5.27
CA GLN A 64 20.36 -21.47 -3.94
C GLN A 64 19.87 -22.91 -3.80
N SER A 65 19.03 -23.42 -4.69
CA SER A 65 18.48 -24.75 -4.60
C SER A 65 18.42 -25.47 -5.95
N SER A 66 19.03 -26.65 -6.02
CA SER A 66 18.89 -27.54 -7.18
C SER A 66 17.49 -28.16 -7.32
N GLY A 67 16.67 -28.07 -6.26
CA GLY A 67 15.27 -28.47 -6.24
C GLY A 67 14.29 -27.35 -6.58
N ALA A 68 14.79 -26.16 -7.00
CA ALA A 68 13.93 -25.07 -7.40
C ALA A 68 13.07 -25.44 -8.62
N PRO A 69 11.77 -25.09 -8.62
CA PRO A 69 10.91 -25.34 -9.77
C PRO A 69 11.34 -24.48 -10.96
N GLY A 70 11.01 -24.91 -12.17
CA GLY A 70 11.18 -24.07 -13.35
C GLY A 70 10.35 -22.76 -13.23
N ARG A 71 10.77 -21.73 -13.96
CA ARG A 71 10.20 -20.38 -13.85
C ARG A 71 8.66 -20.34 -13.95
N GLU A 72 8.10 -21.01 -14.95
CA GLU A 72 6.64 -21.05 -15.16
C GLU A 72 5.91 -21.70 -13.96
N ALA A 73 6.43 -22.83 -13.47
CA ALA A 73 5.86 -23.53 -12.31
C ALA A 73 5.98 -22.70 -11.04
N TYR A 74 7.08 -21.96 -10.84
CA TYR A 74 7.26 -21.05 -9.72
C TYR A 74 6.18 -19.97 -9.69
N PHE A 75 5.98 -19.24 -10.79
CA PHE A 75 5.00 -18.16 -10.85
C PHE A 75 3.55 -18.66 -10.82
N ALA A 76 3.27 -19.83 -11.39
CA ALA A 76 1.94 -20.43 -11.29
C ALA A 76 1.60 -20.80 -9.84
N GLU A 77 2.56 -21.43 -9.13
CA GLU A 77 2.37 -21.82 -7.73
C GLU A 77 2.30 -20.59 -6.80
N ARG A 78 3.15 -19.58 -7.02
CA ARG A 78 3.10 -18.32 -6.28
C ARG A 78 1.70 -17.67 -6.40
N ARG A 79 1.19 -17.55 -7.63
CA ARG A 79 -0.14 -17.02 -7.88
C ARG A 79 -1.21 -17.82 -7.14
N ARG A 80 -1.17 -19.13 -7.23
CA ARG A 80 -2.13 -20.00 -6.55
C ARG A 80 -2.13 -19.81 -5.04
N ILE A 81 -0.93 -19.68 -4.42
CA ILE A 81 -0.82 -19.43 -2.98
C ILE A 81 -1.37 -18.06 -2.64
N PHE A 82 -0.96 -17.02 -3.38
CA PHE A 82 -1.42 -15.65 -3.18
C PHE A 82 -2.96 -15.55 -3.24
N GLU A 83 -3.57 -16.07 -4.31
CA GLU A 83 -5.03 -16.05 -4.50
C GLU A 83 -5.79 -16.82 -3.41
N ALA A 84 -5.17 -17.85 -2.82
CA ALA A 84 -5.78 -18.64 -1.76
C ALA A 84 -5.79 -17.94 -0.39
N ILE A 85 -4.92 -16.93 -0.17
CA ILE A 85 -4.76 -16.30 1.13
C ILE A 85 -4.94 -14.77 1.12
N VAL A 86 -5.05 -14.14 -0.05
CA VAL A 86 -5.34 -12.70 -0.13
C VAL A 86 -6.71 -12.43 0.48
N PRO A 87 -6.83 -11.44 1.41
CA PRO A 87 -8.10 -11.16 2.07
C PRO A 87 -9.20 -10.72 1.11
N ALA A 88 -10.44 -11.13 1.42
CA ALA A 88 -11.65 -10.73 0.69
C ALA A 88 -12.32 -9.47 1.28
N ALA A 89 -11.71 -8.85 2.29
CA ALA A 89 -12.21 -7.64 2.95
C ALA A 89 -11.09 -6.60 3.06
N PRO A 90 -11.42 -5.31 3.08
CA PRO A 90 -10.44 -4.26 3.35
C PRO A 90 -9.89 -4.38 4.77
N MET A 91 -8.74 -3.78 5.02
CA MET A 91 -8.13 -3.75 6.34
C MET A 91 -9.05 -3.06 7.37
N ARG A 92 -8.80 -3.39 8.64
CA ARG A 92 -9.62 -2.96 9.77
C ARG A 92 -9.82 -1.45 9.82
N GLY A 93 -11.07 -1.00 9.81
CA GLY A 93 -11.48 0.40 9.94
C GLY A 93 -11.46 1.20 8.64
N VAL A 94 -10.94 0.66 7.54
CA VAL A 94 -10.85 1.38 6.25
C VAL A 94 -12.22 1.72 5.71
N ARG A 95 -13.14 0.75 5.66
CA ARG A 95 -14.50 0.99 5.15
C ARG A 95 -15.25 2.00 6.01
N GLU A 96 -15.14 1.87 7.32
CA GLU A 96 -15.77 2.76 8.29
C GLU A 96 -15.25 4.19 8.17
N LEU A 97 -13.93 4.36 8.02
CA LEU A 97 -13.31 5.66 7.81
C LEU A 97 -13.77 6.29 6.48
N LEU A 98 -13.79 5.53 5.39
CA LEU A 98 -14.27 6.02 4.09
C LEU A 98 -15.74 6.51 4.16
N LEU A 99 -16.59 5.81 4.91
CA LEU A 99 -17.97 6.24 5.11
C LEU A 99 -18.04 7.53 5.92
N GLN A 100 -17.24 7.68 6.99
CA GLN A 100 -17.16 8.92 7.78
C GLN A 100 -16.67 10.11 6.93
N LEU A 101 -15.65 9.91 6.08
CA LEU A 101 -15.14 10.93 5.18
C LEU A 101 -16.20 11.39 4.19
N ARG A 102 -16.90 10.47 3.57
CA ARG A 102 -18.00 10.76 2.65
C ARG A 102 -19.12 11.54 3.33
N ASP A 103 -19.54 11.14 4.53
CA ASP A 103 -20.62 11.80 5.28
C ASP A 103 -20.21 13.21 5.74
N ALA A 104 -18.89 13.46 5.92
CA ALA A 104 -18.32 14.76 6.22
C ALA A 104 -18.03 15.62 4.98
N GLY A 105 -18.22 15.11 3.77
CA GLY A 105 -17.89 15.79 2.51
C GLY A 105 -16.40 15.98 2.29
N ILE A 106 -15.56 15.05 2.82
CA ILE A 106 -14.11 15.03 2.64
C ILE A 106 -13.78 14.02 1.54
N ALA A 107 -13.05 14.46 0.53
CA ALA A 107 -12.68 13.62 -0.60
C ALA A 107 -11.73 12.50 -0.17
N ALA A 108 -11.86 11.34 -0.82
CA ALA A 108 -10.98 10.19 -0.60
C ALA A 108 -10.37 9.71 -1.91
N ALA A 109 -9.05 9.43 -1.91
CA ALA A 109 -8.38 8.84 -3.07
C ALA A 109 -7.42 7.72 -2.66
N ILE A 110 -7.04 6.92 -3.65
CA ILE A 110 -5.91 5.99 -3.56
C ILE A 110 -4.72 6.58 -4.32
N ALA A 111 -3.51 6.43 -3.75
CA ALA A 111 -2.23 6.74 -4.37
C ALA A 111 -1.28 5.54 -4.16
N SER A 112 -1.14 4.67 -5.15
CA SER A 112 -0.36 3.43 -5.06
C SER A 112 0.79 3.39 -6.08
N SER A 113 1.90 2.76 -5.73
CA SER A 113 2.98 2.42 -6.68
C SER A 113 2.64 1.22 -7.57
N ALA A 114 1.63 0.44 -7.22
CA ALA A 114 1.21 -0.74 -7.97
C ALA A 114 0.49 -0.36 -9.28
N PRO A 115 0.40 -1.29 -10.24
CA PRO A 115 -0.27 -1.02 -11.51
C PRO A 115 -1.80 -1.04 -11.39
N ALA A 116 -2.48 -0.27 -12.27
CA ALA A 116 -3.93 -0.12 -12.29
C ALA A 116 -4.68 -1.46 -12.36
N ARG A 117 -4.19 -2.43 -13.14
CA ARG A 117 -4.80 -3.77 -13.25
C ARG A 117 -4.94 -4.48 -11.89
N TRP A 118 -4.04 -4.19 -10.92
CA TRP A 118 -4.08 -4.74 -9.57
C TRP A 118 -5.02 -3.92 -8.69
N VAL A 119 -4.75 -2.63 -8.53
CA VAL A 119 -5.48 -1.74 -7.59
C VAL A 119 -6.96 -1.65 -7.93
N VAL A 120 -7.30 -1.34 -9.21
CA VAL A 120 -8.70 -1.18 -9.63
C VAL A 120 -9.47 -2.48 -9.46
N GLY A 121 -8.93 -3.61 -9.93
CA GLY A 121 -9.58 -4.91 -9.77
C GLY A 121 -9.78 -5.32 -8.30
N ALA A 122 -8.86 -4.95 -7.42
CA ALA A 122 -8.98 -5.24 -6.00
C ALA A 122 -10.06 -4.38 -5.32
N VAL A 123 -10.10 -3.06 -5.53
CA VAL A 123 -11.14 -2.19 -4.92
C VAL A 123 -12.55 -2.52 -5.41
N GLU A 124 -12.69 -2.97 -6.67
CA GLU A 124 -13.96 -3.48 -7.21
C GLU A 124 -14.40 -4.76 -6.50
N ARG A 125 -13.49 -5.74 -6.37
CA ARG A 125 -13.73 -7.00 -5.64
C ARG A 125 -14.09 -6.78 -4.18
N LEU A 126 -13.46 -5.79 -3.52
CA LEU A 126 -13.75 -5.39 -2.14
C LEU A 126 -15.08 -4.62 -1.99
N GLY A 127 -15.70 -4.19 -3.09
CA GLY A 127 -16.94 -3.39 -3.09
C GLY A 127 -16.77 -2.02 -2.44
N ILE A 128 -15.58 -1.42 -2.52
CA ILE A 128 -15.28 -0.10 -1.95
C ILE A 128 -14.92 0.94 -3.02
N ARG A 129 -14.83 0.56 -4.30
CA ARG A 129 -14.50 1.51 -5.38
C ARG A 129 -15.38 2.77 -5.38
N PRO A 130 -16.71 2.71 -5.12
CA PRO A 130 -17.57 3.89 -5.07
C PRO A 130 -17.32 4.84 -3.89
N LEU A 131 -16.47 4.45 -2.94
CA LEU A 131 -16.10 5.28 -1.78
C LEU A 131 -14.84 6.13 -2.04
N PHE A 132 -14.20 5.95 -3.19
CA PHE A 132 -13.04 6.74 -3.61
C PHE A 132 -13.41 7.64 -4.80
N ASP A 133 -13.10 8.93 -4.68
CA ASP A 133 -13.32 9.93 -5.73
C ASP A 133 -12.26 9.81 -6.84
N ALA A 134 -11.03 9.39 -6.46
CA ALA A 134 -9.95 9.12 -7.42
C ALA A 134 -9.14 7.88 -7.03
N VAL A 135 -8.55 7.24 -8.04
CA VAL A 135 -7.55 6.18 -7.91
C VAL A 135 -6.38 6.55 -8.83
N VAL A 136 -5.19 6.66 -8.24
CA VAL A 136 -3.94 6.94 -8.96
C VAL A 136 -2.98 5.78 -8.74
N THR A 137 -2.37 5.31 -9.80
CA THR A 137 -1.52 4.12 -9.80
C THR A 137 -0.15 4.40 -10.41
N GLY A 138 0.83 3.55 -10.12
CA GLY A 138 2.22 3.76 -10.51
C GLY A 138 2.48 3.72 -12.01
N ASP A 139 1.55 3.22 -12.83
CA ASP A 139 1.62 3.24 -14.29
C ASP A 139 1.01 4.51 -14.93
N GLU A 140 0.47 5.41 -14.10
CA GLU A 140 -0.10 6.69 -14.54
C GLU A 140 0.83 7.90 -14.26
N VAL A 141 1.97 7.68 -13.59
CA VAL A 141 2.91 8.74 -13.18
C VAL A 141 4.31 8.46 -13.70
N ALA A 142 5.14 9.51 -13.76
CA ALA A 142 6.51 9.38 -14.25
C ALA A 142 7.41 8.64 -13.23
N HIS A 143 7.23 8.92 -11.96
CA HIS A 143 8.06 8.34 -10.90
C HIS A 143 7.16 7.77 -9.78
N ARG A 144 7.47 6.54 -9.36
CA ARG A 144 6.81 5.88 -8.23
C ARG A 144 7.42 6.36 -6.90
N LYS A 145 6.77 6.03 -5.78
CA LYS A 145 7.33 6.26 -4.45
C LYS A 145 8.79 5.75 -4.39
N PRO A 146 9.71 6.50 -3.78
CA PRO A 146 9.51 7.64 -2.87
C PRO A 146 9.32 9.01 -3.54
N ALA A 147 9.17 9.11 -4.88
CA ALA A 147 8.80 10.36 -5.52
C ALA A 147 7.33 10.73 -5.20
N PRO A 148 7.01 12.04 -5.12
CA PRO A 148 5.69 12.50 -4.70
C PRO A 148 4.59 12.36 -5.76
N ASP A 149 4.92 11.91 -6.98
CA ASP A 149 4.08 12.03 -8.17
C ASP A 149 2.67 11.43 -8.00
N VAL A 150 2.55 10.25 -7.38
CA VAL A 150 1.24 9.61 -7.17
C VAL A 150 0.34 10.41 -6.23
N TYR A 151 0.93 11.05 -5.19
CA TYR A 151 0.20 11.88 -4.22
C TYR A 151 -0.20 13.22 -4.82
N LEU A 152 0.72 13.86 -5.55
CA LEU A 152 0.44 15.11 -6.25
C LEU A 152 -0.64 14.92 -7.34
N GLU A 153 -0.58 13.83 -8.08
CA GLU A 153 -1.61 13.49 -9.07
C GLU A 153 -2.96 13.20 -8.42
N ALA A 154 -2.99 12.52 -7.26
CA ALA A 154 -4.22 12.30 -6.51
C ALA A 154 -4.84 13.62 -6.03
N ALA A 155 -4.06 14.52 -5.44
CA ALA A 155 -4.51 15.85 -5.04
C ALA A 155 -5.03 16.66 -6.23
N ARG A 156 -4.34 16.62 -7.37
CA ARG A 156 -4.76 17.28 -8.62
C ARG A 156 -6.11 16.76 -9.12
N ARG A 157 -6.33 15.44 -9.11
CA ARG A 157 -7.62 14.84 -9.53
C ARG A 157 -8.77 15.19 -8.62
N LEU A 158 -8.49 15.40 -7.34
CA LEU A 158 -9.46 15.83 -6.35
C LEU A 158 -9.68 17.36 -6.33
N ASP A 159 -8.87 18.13 -7.07
CA ASP A 159 -8.86 19.61 -7.06
C ASP A 159 -8.65 20.17 -5.65
N VAL A 160 -7.66 19.62 -4.90
CA VAL A 160 -7.34 20.01 -3.53
C VAL A 160 -5.88 20.41 -3.39
N ASP A 161 -5.63 21.30 -2.42
CA ASP A 161 -4.27 21.65 -1.99
C ASP A 161 -3.64 20.46 -1.20
N PRO A 162 -2.46 19.94 -1.60
CA PRO A 162 -1.76 18.91 -0.84
C PRO A 162 -1.56 19.29 0.64
N ALA A 163 -1.27 20.55 0.95
CA ALA A 163 -1.09 21.01 2.33
C ALA A 163 -2.37 20.91 3.20
N ARG A 164 -3.53 20.70 2.58
CA ARG A 164 -4.82 20.44 3.23
C ARG A 164 -5.24 18.98 3.15
N SER A 165 -4.33 18.11 2.78
CA SER A 165 -4.57 16.67 2.62
C SER A 165 -3.78 15.85 3.63
N VAL A 166 -4.35 14.71 4.01
CA VAL A 166 -3.70 13.73 4.89
C VAL A 166 -3.46 12.46 4.08
N ALA A 167 -2.22 11.99 4.01
CA ALA A 167 -1.86 10.68 3.49
C ALA A 167 -1.91 9.62 4.60
N ILE A 168 -2.34 8.39 4.27
CA ILE A 168 -2.30 7.22 5.16
C ILE A 168 -1.38 6.20 4.52
N GLU A 169 -0.33 5.79 5.25
CA GLU A 169 0.79 5.01 4.75
C GLU A 169 1.27 3.98 5.75
N ASP A 170 1.95 2.91 5.25
CA ASP A 170 2.58 1.89 6.08
C ASP A 170 4.10 1.81 5.94
N SER A 171 4.67 2.46 4.93
CA SER A 171 6.06 2.27 4.49
C SER A 171 6.89 3.55 4.50
N GLU A 172 8.21 3.41 4.75
CA GLU A 172 9.17 4.53 4.70
C GLU A 172 9.18 5.24 3.33
N PRO A 173 9.24 4.52 2.17
CA PRO A 173 9.19 5.19 0.87
C PRO A 173 7.88 5.92 0.62
N GLY A 174 6.76 5.39 1.11
CA GLY A 174 5.47 6.01 0.97
C GLY A 174 5.32 7.27 1.82
N ILE A 175 5.77 7.23 3.08
CA ILE A 175 5.81 8.41 3.96
C ILE A 175 6.69 9.50 3.36
N ALA A 176 7.89 9.14 2.84
CA ALA A 176 8.76 10.09 2.17
C ALA A 176 8.08 10.75 0.97
N ALA A 177 7.34 9.99 0.16
CA ALA A 177 6.60 10.51 -0.99
C ALA A 177 5.48 11.47 -0.57
N ALA A 178 4.70 11.14 0.47
CA ALA A 178 3.62 11.98 0.97
C ALA A 178 4.16 13.27 1.60
N CYS A 179 5.25 13.20 2.38
CA CYS A 179 5.94 14.37 2.92
C CYS A 179 6.47 15.27 1.80
N ALA A 180 7.09 14.69 0.78
CA ALA A 180 7.61 15.44 -0.38
C ALA A 180 6.47 16.09 -1.21
N ALA A 181 5.26 15.53 -1.18
CA ALA A 181 4.06 16.14 -1.74
C ALA A 181 3.50 17.29 -0.88
N GLY A 182 4.04 17.53 0.32
CA GLY A 182 3.57 18.57 1.24
C GLY A 182 2.32 18.20 2.06
N MET A 183 2.00 16.91 2.14
CA MET A 183 0.85 16.42 2.91
C MET A 183 1.20 16.17 4.37
N LYS A 184 0.19 16.12 5.23
CA LYS A 184 0.29 15.51 6.55
C LYS A 184 0.21 14.00 6.42
N VAL A 185 0.94 13.26 7.27
CA VAL A 185 1.07 11.81 7.13
C VAL A 185 0.65 11.09 8.41
N VAL A 186 -0.24 10.12 8.24
CA VAL A 186 -0.57 9.12 9.27
C VAL A 186 0.09 7.80 8.88
N ALA A 187 0.93 7.28 9.76
CA ALA A 187 1.50 5.94 9.62
C ALA A 187 0.60 4.88 10.28
N ILE A 188 0.37 3.79 9.58
CA ILE A 188 -0.25 2.57 10.10
C ILE A 188 0.72 1.41 9.81
N PRO A 189 1.62 1.06 10.75
CA PRO A 189 2.62 0.03 10.51
C PRO A 189 1.97 -1.31 10.19
N HIS A 190 2.40 -1.93 9.11
CA HIS A 190 2.14 -3.34 8.84
C HIS A 190 3.22 -4.19 9.52
N TRP A 191 2.94 -5.44 9.91
CA TRP A 191 3.92 -6.27 10.60
C TRP A 191 5.21 -6.52 9.80
N LEU A 192 5.13 -6.45 8.46
CA LEU A 192 6.29 -6.51 7.56
C LEU A 192 7.03 -5.17 7.43
N THR A 193 6.42 -4.05 7.81
CA THR A 193 7.02 -2.71 7.76
C THR A 193 7.35 -2.15 9.15
N GLU A 194 7.19 -2.94 10.21
CA GLU A 194 7.54 -2.53 11.59
C GLU A 194 9.00 -2.08 11.76
N ARG A 195 9.89 -2.49 10.82
CA ARG A 195 11.31 -2.12 10.82
C ARG A 195 11.64 -0.90 9.96
N HIS A 196 10.68 -0.38 9.24
CA HIS A 196 10.86 0.87 8.49
C HIS A 196 10.94 2.05 9.45
N ASP A 197 11.70 3.08 9.08
CA ASP A 197 11.67 4.34 9.80
C ASP A 197 10.41 5.14 9.43
N LEU A 198 9.42 5.07 10.30
CA LEU A 198 8.16 5.79 10.15
C LEU A 198 8.14 7.12 10.91
N SER A 199 9.28 7.58 11.47
CA SER A 199 9.37 8.75 12.34
C SER A 199 9.03 10.08 11.65
N ALA A 200 9.03 10.13 10.31
CA ALA A 200 8.64 11.30 9.54
C ALA A 200 7.11 11.50 9.46
N ALA A 201 6.30 10.53 9.93
CA ALA A 201 4.86 10.68 10.00
C ALA A 201 4.43 11.62 11.13
N ASP A 202 3.38 12.44 10.91
CA ASP A 202 2.82 13.35 11.92
C ASP A 202 2.04 12.60 13.02
N LEU A 203 1.55 11.40 12.72
CA LEU A 203 0.80 10.54 13.63
C LEU A 203 1.01 9.08 13.29
N THR A 204 1.14 8.22 14.31
CA THR A 204 1.13 6.76 14.14
C THR A 204 -0.05 6.15 14.90
N VAL A 205 -0.79 5.25 14.25
CA VAL A 205 -1.90 4.48 14.84
C VAL A 205 -1.79 3.01 14.45
N ALA A 206 -2.45 2.12 15.21
CA ALA A 206 -2.37 0.68 14.94
C ALA A 206 -3.26 0.23 13.75
N HIS A 207 -4.34 0.93 13.47
CA HIS A 207 -5.24 0.64 12.33
C HIS A 207 -6.14 1.83 12.02
N ALA A 208 -6.72 1.86 10.82
CA ALA A 208 -7.59 2.95 10.35
C ALA A 208 -8.83 3.20 11.25
N GLY A 209 -9.29 2.20 11.99
CA GLY A 209 -10.42 2.34 12.92
C GLY A 209 -10.14 3.22 14.15
N GLU A 210 -8.88 3.66 14.37
CA GLU A 210 -8.54 4.66 15.39
C GLU A 210 -8.64 6.10 14.88
N LEU A 211 -8.86 6.26 13.57
CA LEU A 211 -8.95 7.55 12.91
C LEU A 211 -10.41 8.03 12.90
N THR A 212 -10.59 9.30 13.22
CA THR A 212 -11.84 10.03 13.08
C THR A 212 -11.61 11.28 12.26
N VAL A 213 -12.67 11.86 11.70
CA VAL A 213 -12.61 13.14 10.97
C VAL A 213 -11.99 14.24 11.83
N GLU A 214 -12.32 14.29 13.13
CA GLU A 214 -11.77 15.28 14.08
C GLU A 214 -10.26 15.10 14.25
N ARG A 215 -9.80 13.85 14.40
CA ARG A 215 -8.38 13.53 14.57
C ARG A 215 -7.56 13.92 13.34
N LEU A 216 -8.06 13.59 12.15
CA LEU A 216 -7.44 13.98 10.88
C LEU A 216 -7.42 15.50 10.69
N THR A 217 -8.53 16.16 11.01
CA THR A 217 -8.66 17.63 10.96
C THR A 217 -7.64 18.32 11.87
N SER A 218 -7.33 17.74 13.02
CA SER A 218 -6.37 18.31 13.97
C SER A 218 -4.92 18.35 13.45
N LEU A 219 -4.58 17.53 12.44
CA LEU A 219 -3.27 17.53 11.83
C LEU A 219 -3.01 18.73 10.89
N ILE A 220 -4.07 19.31 10.35
CA ILE A 220 -4.00 20.41 9.36
C ILE A 220 -3.95 21.80 10.02
N ARG A 221 -3.99 21.88 11.35
CA ARG A 221 -3.99 23.16 12.10
C ARG A 221 -2.60 23.72 12.30
#